data_0408b58b54c687703e6cbce30a44db88
#
_entry.id   0408b58b54c687703e6cbce30a44db88
#
_cell.length_a   1.000
_cell.length_b   1.000
_cell.length_c   1.000
_cell.angle_alpha   90.00
_cell.angle_beta   90.00
_cell.angle_gamma   90.00
#
_symmetry.space_group_name_H-M   'P 1'
#
loop_
_entity.id
_entity.type
_entity.pdbx_description
1 polymer ?
#
loop_
_entity_poly.entity_id
_entity_poly.type
_entity_poly.pdbx_seq_one_letter_code
_entity_poly.pdbx_strand_id
1 'polypeptide(L)'
;MHHEIVARLGPDGERILREAAEALSSKNVARLRQALSDHPVLKEVINEPIAPFDSPAIVHASSREMLDVLLDAGAEINARSRWWAGGFGVLDHASPDVAAYAIERGATVTVHAAARLGLVHRLREMLARDPALVHARGGDGQTPLHVAASPPVAELLLDHGAEIDALDVDHESTPAQYLVGDKQEVVRLLVARGCRTDLLMASALGDVDLARELLDRDPALVRIRVDHEWFPKTNPRCGGTIYQWTLGFYSSAHEVAQRFDRPAVLQLLFDRSSPPVRLVEACMMGDAARAGQFAEDAPDIVRQMNDGDRRRIVDAARNNNARAVSLMLRYGWPVDVRGQHRATPLHWAAFHGNPEMVRELLRGNSPLEARDGDYDGTPLGWAIHGSENGWFVKTGDYGATVALLLEAGAERPAEVTRGSYAVRAALGRER
;
A
#
# COMPACT_ATOMS: atom_id res chain seq x y z
N MET A 1 8.24 -25.98 -3.10
CA MET A 1 7.54 -25.47 -4.31
C MET A 1 8.41 -24.52 -5.12
N HIS A 2 8.85 -23.36 -4.64
CA HIS A 2 9.75 -22.46 -5.41
C HIS A 2 11.04 -23.15 -5.88
N HIS A 3 11.75 -23.87 -5.00
CA HIS A 3 12.94 -24.63 -5.35
C HIS A 3 12.72 -25.72 -6.41
N GLU A 4 11.55 -26.35 -6.43
CA GLU A 4 11.20 -27.35 -7.44
C GLU A 4 10.98 -26.73 -8.82
N ILE A 5 10.32 -25.55 -8.86
CA ILE A 5 10.15 -24.79 -10.10
C ILE A 5 11.51 -24.33 -10.62
N VAL A 6 12.36 -23.78 -9.76
CA VAL A 6 13.73 -23.37 -10.12
C VAL A 6 14.55 -24.55 -10.63
N ALA A 7 14.47 -25.71 -9.98
CA ALA A 7 15.18 -26.92 -10.43
C ALA A 7 14.73 -27.40 -11.82
N ARG A 8 13.44 -27.29 -12.14
CA ARG A 8 12.91 -27.61 -13.50
C ARG A 8 13.43 -26.67 -14.58
N LEU A 9 13.72 -25.41 -14.23
CA LEU A 9 14.26 -24.41 -15.14
C LEU A 9 15.79 -24.52 -15.34
N GLY A 10 16.45 -25.35 -14.57
CA GLY A 10 17.89 -25.58 -14.69
C GLY A 10 18.76 -24.59 -13.91
N PRO A 11 20.08 -24.52 -14.22
CA PRO A 11 21.05 -23.73 -13.45
C PRO A 11 20.73 -22.24 -13.34
N ASP A 12 20.07 -21.68 -14.33
CA ASP A 12 19.69 -20.26 -14.40
C ASP A 12 18.26 -19.99 -13.93
N GLY A 13 17.58 -20.97 -13.31
CA GLY A 13 16.15 -20.92 -13.01
C GLY A 13 15.72 -19.69 -12.24
N GLU A 14 16.46 -19.26 -11.21
CA GLU A 14 16.18 -18.04 -10.44
C GLU A 14 16.22 -16.79 -11.31
N ARG A 15 17.17 -16.67 -12.23
CA ARG A 15 17.27 -15.53 -13.16
C ARG A 15 16.10 -15.52 -14.11
N ILE A 16 15.78 -16.68 -14.70
CA ILE A 16 14.67 -16.85 -15.65
C ILE A 16 13.34 -16.49 -15.03
N LEU A 17 13.04 -16.96 -13.79
CA LEU A 17 11.82 -16.62 -13.07
C LEU A 17 11.73 -15.12 -12.77
N ARG A 18 12.84 -14.51 -12.35
CA ARG A 18 12.88 -13.08 -12.09
C ARG A 18 12.59 -12.27 -13.35
N GLU A 19 13.19 -12.62 -14.49
CA GLU A 19 12.93 -11.95 -15.78
C GLU A 19 11.46 -12.04 -16.20
N ALA A 20 10.84 -13.21 -16.04
CA ALA A 20 9.41 -13.40 -16.30
C ALA A 20 8.54 -12.59 -15.34
N ALA A 21 8.81 -12.65 -14.04
CA ALA A 21 8.08 -11.88 -13.02
C ALA A 21 8.21 -10.37 -13.22
N GLU A 22 9.39 -9.88 -13.61
CA GLU A 22 9.61 -8.47 -13.95
C GLU A 22 8.86 -8.05 -15.23
N ALA A 23 8.78 -8.92 -16.23
CA ALA A 23 8.00 -8.65 -17.45
C ALA A 23 6.50 -8.53 -17.14
N LEU A 24 5.97 -9.41 -16.29
CA LEU A 24 4.58 -9.38 -15.82
C LEU A 24 4.29 -8.13 -14.97
N SER A 25 5.10 -7.86 -13.95
CA SER A 25 4.90 -6.72 -13.04
C SER A 25 5.08 -5.37 -13.71
N SER A 26 6.01 -5.26 -14.69
CA SER A 26 6.20 -4.05 -15.52
C SER A 26 5.19 -3.93 -16.66
N LYS A 27 4.28 -4.90 -16.82
CA LYS A 27 3.28 -4.96 -17.91
C LYS A 27 3.92 -4.90 -19.31
N ASN A 28 5.15 -5.44 -19.45
CA ASN A 28 5.93 -5.36 -20.68
C ASN A 28 5.77 -6.63 -21.54
N VAL A 29 4.85 -6.58 -22.49
CA VAL A 29 4.55 -7.72 -23.38
C VAL A 29 5.75 -8.14 -24.22
N ALA A 30 6.53 -7.18 -24.76
CA ALA A 30 7.70 -7.50 -25.57
C ALA A 30 8.76 -8.26 -24.77
N ARG A 31 9.00 -7.83 -23.53
CA ARG A 31 9.92 -8.52 -22.62
C ARG A 31 9.43 -9.92 -22.24
N LEU A 32 8.11 -10.09 -22.04
CA LEU A 32 7.53 -11.40 -21.80
C LEU A 32 7.70 -12.35 -22.98
N ARG A 33 7.45 -11.88 -24.22
CA ARG A 33 7.70 -12.64 -25.44
C ARG A 33 9.17 -13.04 -25.57
N GLN A 34 10.07 -12.10 -25.31
CA GLN A 34 11.51 -12.37 -25.35
C GLN A 34 11.91 -13.45 -24.34
N ALA A 35 11.45 -13.33 -23.08
CA ALA A 35 11.73 -14.33 -22.04
C ALA A 35 11.21 -15.73 -22.42
N LEU A 36 9.99 -15.84 -22.98
CA LEU A 36 9.40 -17.09 -23.44
C LEU A 36 10.13 -17.67 -24.67
N SER A 37 10.71 -16.81 -25.53
CA SER A 37 11.49 -17.20 -26.69
C SER A 37 12.89 -17.70 -26.28
N ASP A 38 13.57 -16.95 -25.42
CA ASP A 38 14.93 -17.27 -24.97
C ASP A 38 14.97 -18.48 -24.03
N HIS A 39 13.87 -18.65 -23.26
CA HIS A 39 13.71 -19.72 -22.29
C HIS A 39 12.42 -20.52 -22.49
N PRO A 40 12.35 -21.39 -23.55
CA PRO A 40 11.13 -22.17 -23.85
C PRO A 40 10.63 -23.04 -22.69
N VAL A 41 11.52 -23.42 -21.77
CA VAL A 41 11.21 -24.18 -20.55
C VAL A 41 10.25 -23.43 -19.62
N LEU A 42 10.12 -22.08 -19.71
CA LEU A 42 9.12 -21.31 -19.00
C LEU A 42 7.69 -21.78 -19.29
N LYS A 43 7.42 -22.29 -20.49
CA LYS A 43 6.10 -22.83 -20.88
C LYS A 43 5.69 -24.05 -20.03
N GLU A 44 6.65 -24.82 -19.54
CA GLU A 44 6.40 -25.99 -18.70
C GLU A 44 5.96 -25.62 -17.26
N VAL A 45 6.25 -24.37 -16.86
CA VAL A 45 5.92 -23.85 -15.52
C VAL A 45 4.95 -22.66 -15.56
N ILE A 46 4.40 -22.32 -16.73
CA ILE A 46 3.54 -21.13 -16.92
C ILE A 46 2.29 -21.14 -16.04
N ASN A 47 1.80 -22.33 -15.66
CA ASN A 47 0.66 -22.54 -14.79
C ASN A 47 1.04 -22.76 -13.31
N GLU A 48 2.34 -22.73 -13.00
CA GLU A 48 2.84 -22.81 -11.63
C GLU A 48 2.89 -21.41 -10.98
N PRO A 49 3.05 -21.31 -9.65
CA PRO A 49 3.11 -20.03 -8.94
C PRO A 49 4.47 -19.33 -9.17
N ILE A 50 4.61 -18.71 -10.34
CA ILE A 50 5.80 -17.98 -10.80
C ILE A 50 5.69 -16.46 -10.65
N ALA A 51 4.55 -15.96 -10.15
CA ALA A 51 4.26 -14.54 -10.00
C ALA A 51 3.75 -14.24 -8.57
N PRO A 52 3.63 -12.96 -8.18
CA PRO A 52 3.15 -12.57 -6.84
C PRO A 52 1.83 -13.25 -6.44
N PHE A 53 1.57 -13.37 -5.13
CA PHE A 53 0.39 -14.04 -4.56
C PHE A 53 0.31 -15.54 -4.92
N ASP A 54 1.46 -16.21 -5.03
CA ASP A 54 1.54 -17.62 -5.43
C ASP A 54 0.69 -17.91 -6.68
N SER A 55 0.80 -17.04 -7.68
CA SER A 55 -0.07 -17.09 -8.85
C SER A 55 0.63 -17.56 -10.12
N PRO A 56 -0.10 -18.27 -11.01
CA PRO A 56 0.33 -18.48 -12.38
C PRO A 56 0.32 -17.16 -13.17
N ALA A 57 1.11 -17.11 -14.23
CA ALA A 57 1.32 -15.91 -15.03
C ALA A 57 0.01 -15.29 -15.56
N ILE A 58 -1.00 -16.09 -15.89
CA ILE A 58 -2.26 -15.64 -16.50
C ILE A 58 -3.04 -14.67 -15.59
N VAL A 59 -2.91 -14.80 -14.27
CA VAL A 59 -3.58 -13.92 -13.29
C VAL A 59 -3.12 -12.45 -13.45
N HIS A 60 -1.92 -12.23 -13.98
CA HIS A 60 -1.31 -10.91 -14.18
C HIS A 60 -1.45 -10.38 -15.61
N ALA A 61 -2.29 -10.99 -16.45
CA ALA A 61 -2.54 -10.50 -17.80
C ALA A 61 -3.12 -9.08 -17.76
N SER A 62 -2.33 -8.09 -18.17
CA SER A 62 -2.64 -6.66 -18.05
C SER A 62 -3.14 -6.03 -19.36
N SER A 63 -3.10 -6.77 -20.47
CA SER A 63 -3.59 -6.35 -21.77
C SER A 63 -4.09 -7.57 -22.57
N ARG A 64 -4.90 -7.34 -23.61
CA ARG A 64 -5.35 -8.38 -24.52
C ARG A 64 -4.16 -9.11 -25.15
N GLU A 65 -3.14 -8.34 -25.59
CA GLU A 65 -1.93 -8.88 -26.17
C GLU A 65 -1.13 -9.76 -25.19
N MET A 66 -1.03 -9.35 -23.92
CA MET A 66 -0.38 -10.17 -22.89
C MET A 66 -1.16 -11.45 -22.64
N LEU A 67 -2.49 -11.38 -22.60
CA LEU A 67 -3.35 -12.55 -22.46
C LEU A 67 -3.12 -13.54 -23.59
N ASP A 68 -3.07 -13.09 -24.85
CA ASP A 68 -2.80 -13.95 -25.99
C ASP A 68 -1.42 -14.62 -25.91
N VAL A 69 -0.37 -13.84 -25.57
CA VAL A 69 0.98 -14.38 -25.39
C VAL A 69 1.03 -15.49 -24.34
N LEU A 70 0.31 -15.31 -23.23
CA LEU A 70 0.26 -16.31 -22.18
C LEU A 70 -0.53 -17.55 -22.59
N LEU A 71 -1.66 -17.37 -23.27
CA LEU A 71 -2.47 -18.49 -23.81
C LEU A 71 -1.70 -19.28 -24.87
N ASP A 72 -0.99 -18.61 -25.77
CA ASP A 72 -0.12 -19.24 -26.77
C ASP A 72 1.07 -19.99 -26.14
N ALA A 73 1.49 -19.56 -24.95
CA ALA A 73 2.50 -20.26 -24.14
C ALA A 73 1.94 -21.46 -23.35
N GLY A 74 0.62 -21.73 -23.43
CA GLY A 74 -0.03 -22.84 -22.75
C GLY A 74 -0.60 -22.50 -21.37
N ALA A 75 -0.79 -21.20 -21.07
CA ALA A 75 -1.45 -20.82 -19.82
C ALA A 75 -2.92 -21.21 -19.81
N GLU A 76 -3.38 -21.76 -18.69
CA GLU A 76 -4.78 -22.10 -18.46
C GLU A 76 -5.56 -20.85 -18.03
N ILE A 77 -6.51 -20.40 -18.85
CA ILE A 77 -7.25 -19.15 -18.62
C ILE A 77 -7.98 -19.09 -17.26
N ASN A 78 -8.37 -20.24 -16.73
CA ASN A 78 -9.08 -20.38 -15.46
C ASN A 78 -8.16 -20.80 -14.30
N ALA A 79 -6.84 -20.79 -14.49
CA ALA A 79 -5.90 -21.06 -13.41
C ALA A 79 -6.01 -19.99 -12.33
N ARG A 80 -5.87 -20.40 -11.08
CA ARG A 80 -5.99 -19.54 -9.90
C ARG A 80 -4.71 -19.56 -9.07
N SER A 81 -4.46 -18.45 -8.38
CA SER A 81 -3.36 -18.39 -7.40
C SER A 81 -3.61 -19.34 -6.24
N ARG A 82 -2.52 -19.74 -5.58
CA ARG A 82 -2.53 -20.56 -4.36
C ARG A 82 -2.35 -19.69 -3.11
N TRP A 83 -2.79 -18.42 -3.21
CA TRP A 83 -2.65 -17.47 -2.12
C TRP A 83 -3.33 -17.97 -0.86
N TRP A 84 -2.67 -17.86 0.26
CA TRP A 84 -3.09 -18.46 1.53
C TRP A 84 -4.46 -17.99 2.04
N ALA A 85 -4.81 -16.74 1.74
CA ALA A 85 -6.07 -16.13 2.17
C ALA A 85 -7.23 -16.34 1.19
N GLY A 86 -6.94 -16.85 -0.03
CA GLY A 86 -7.92 -17.07 -1.08
C GLY A 86 -7.35 -16.77 -2.46
N GLY A 87 -7.59 -17.65 -3.43
CA GLY A 87 -6.96 -17.58 -4.74
C GLY A 87 -7.59 -16.54 -5.67
N PHE A 88 -6.74 -15.86 -6.44
CA PHE A 88 -7.11 -14.95 -7.52
C PHE A 88 -7.12 -15.65 -8.87
N GLY A 89 -8.03 -15.25 -9.76
CA GLY A 89 -8.03 -15.62 -11.18
C GLY A 89 -7.84 -14.39 -12.07
N VAL A 90 -7.77 -14.59 -13.36
CA VAL A 90 -7.54 -13.52 -14.36
C VAL A 90 -8.58 -12.39 -14.28
N LEU A 91 -9.83 -12.69 -13.92
CA LEU A 91 -10.89 -11.68 -13.84
C LEU A 91 -10.88 -10.87 -12.54
N ASP A 92 -10.08 -11.23 -11.53
CA ASP A 92 -10.13 -10.57 -10.24
C ASP A 92 -9.40 -9.20 -10.24
N HIS A 93 -8.44 -8.99 -11.17
CA HIS A 93 -7.69 -7.73 -11.28
C HIS A 93 -7.68 -7.11 -12.69
N ALA A 94 -8.18 -7.82 -13.71
CA ALA A 94 -8.18 -7.33 -15.08
C ALA A 94 -8.98 -6.04 -15.23
N SER A 95 -8.52 -5.12 -16.08
CA SER A 95 -9.32 -3.97 -16.51
C SER A 95 -10.60 -4.44 -17.21
N PRO A 96 -11.67 -3.62 -17.28
CA PRO A 96 -12.92 -4.03 -17.93
C PRO A 96 -12.73 -4.54 -19.37
N ASP A 97 -11.84 -3.92 -20.12
CA ASP A 97 -11.51 -4.31 -21.51
C ASP A 97 -10.83 -5.68 -21.57
N VAL A 98 -9.81 -5.92 -20.72
CA VAL A 98 -9.12 -7.21 -20.65
C VAL A 98 -10.05 -8.29 -20.10
N ALA A 99 -10.89 -7.96 -19.13
CA ALA A 99 -11.87 -8.90 -18.57
C ALA A 99 -12.90 -9.33 -19.61
N ALA A 100 -13.45 -8.40 -20.40
CA ALA A 100 -14.36 -8.72 -21.50
C ALA A 100 -13.69 -9.66 -22.51
N TYR A 101 -12.47 -9.34 -22.93
CA TYR A 101 -11.71 -10.19 -23.84
C TYR A 101 -11.38 -11.57 -23.24
N ALA A 102 -10.99 -11.63 -21.97
CA ALA A 102 -10.75 -12.90 -21.29
C ALA A 102 -12.01 -13.78 -21.24
N ILE A 103 -13.21 -13.19 -21.04
CA ILE A 103 -14.49 -13.89 -21.07
C ILE A 103 -14.77 -14.45 -22.49
N GLU A 104 -14.50 -13.69 -23.54
CA GLU A 104 -14.58 -14.15 -24.94
C GLU A 104 -13.65 -15.34 -25.21
N ARG A 105 -12.48 -15.35 -24.55
CA ARG A 105 -11.49 -16.43 -24.65
C ARG A 105 -11.76 -17.61 -23.71
N GLY A 106 -12.88 -17.61 -22.97
CA GLY A 106 -13.34 -18.73 -22.14
C GLY A 106 -13.07 -18.59 -20.63
N ALA A 107 -12.74 -17.40 -20.15
CA ALA A 107 -12.64 -17.17 -18.70
C ALA A 107 -13.99 -17.34 -18.02
N THR A 108 -14.01 -18.10 -16.94
CA THR A 108 -15.22 -18.34 -16.14
C THR A 108 -15.52 -17.13 -15.28
N VAL A 109 -16.70 -16.55 -15.45
CA VAL A 109 -17.17 -15.46 -14.60
C VAL A 109 -17.64 -16.02 -13.26
N THR A 110 -16.89 -15.75 -12.21
CA THR A 110 -17.28 -16.05 -10.81
C THR A 110 -18.26 -15.01 -10.29
N VAL A 111 -18.89 -15.26 -9.13
CA VAL A 111 -19.77 -14.29 -8.47
C VAL A 111 -19.00 -13.00 -8.12
N HIS A 112 -17.72 -13.10 -7.71
CA HIS A 112 -16.83 -11.96 -7.45
C HIS A 112 -16.57 -11.17 -8.74
N ALA A 113 -16.21 -11.86 -9.83
CA ALA A 113 -16.02 -11.21 -11.13
C ALA A 113 -17.29 -10.52 -11.62
N ALA A 114 -18.47 -11.15 -11.45
CA ALA A 114 -19.76 -10.54 -11.80
C ALA A 114 -20.03 -9.26 -10.98
N ALA A 115 -19.78 -9.30 -9.67
CA ALA A 115 -19.93 -8.13 -8.79
C ALA A 115 -18.95 -7.01 -9.15
N ARG A 116 -17.66 -7.35 -9.36
CA ARG A 116 -16.60 -6.40 -9.69
C ARG A 116 -16.76 -5.74 -11.06
N LEU A 117 -17.24 -6.48 -12.03
CA LEU A 117 -17.47 -6.01 -13.40
C LEU A 117 -18.84 -5.36 -13.60
N GLY A 118 -19.69 -5.32 -12.56
CA GLY A 118 -21.01 -4.73 -12.65
C GLY A 118 -22.00 -5.52 -13.52
N LEU A 119 -21.79 -6.83 -13.67
CA LEU A 119 -22.62 -7.70 -14.51
C LEU A 119 -23.93 -8.07 -13.77
N VAL A 120 -24.75 -7.07 -13.45
CA VAL A 120 -25.94 -7.19 -12.58
C VAL A 120 -26.87 -8.32 -13.00
N HIS A 121 -27.14 -8.47 -14.30
CA HIS A 121 -28.00 -9.54 -14.83
C HIS A 121 -27.44 -10.93 -14.51
N ARG A 122 -26.16 -11.13 -14.81
CA ARG A 122 -25.48 -12.38 -14.58
C ARG A 122 -25.35 -12.69 -13.08
N LEU A 123 -25.07 -11.67 -12.28
CA LEU A 123 -25.02 -11.80 -10.82
C LEU A 123 -26.38 -12.25 -10.26
N ARG A 124 -27.49 -11.64 -10.72
CA ARG A 124 -28.84 -12.04 -10.32
C ARG A 124 -29.16 -13.49 -10.70
N GLU A 125 -28.82 -13.92 -11.91
CA GLU A 125 -29.01 -15.32 -12.34
C GLU A 125 -28.19 -16.29 -11.49
N MET A 126 -26.95 -15.93 -11.13
CA MET A 126 -26.09 -16.77 -10.30
C MET A 126 -26.68 -16.93 -8.90
N LEU A 127 -27.08 -15.82 -8.26
CA LEU A 127 -27.68 -15.82 -6.93
C LEU A 127 -29.06 -16.50 -6.89
N ALA A 128 -29.85 -16.44 -7.98
CA ALA A 128 -31.10 -17.15 -8.09
C ALA A 128 -30.92 -18.67 -8.19
N ARG A 129 -29.82 -19.13 -8.81
CA ARG A 129 -29.50 -20.57 -8.93
C ARG A 129 -28.85 -21.13 -7.66
N ASP A 130 -27.99 -20.33 -7.04
CA ASP A 130 -27.29 -20.70 -5.81
C ASP A 130 -27.18 -19.47 -4.89
N PRO A 131 -28.12 -19.29 -3.96
CA PRO A 131 -28.10 -18.19 -3.01
C PRO A 131 -26.86 -18.17 -2.11
N ALA A 132 -26.20 -19.32 -1.87
CA ALA A 132 -25.01 -19.38 -1.02
C ALA A 132 -23.80 -18.61 -1.62
N LEU A 133 -23.81 -18.36 -2.93
CA LEU A 133 -22.79 -17.58 -3.60
C LEU A 133 -22.62 -16.15 -3.05
N VAL A 134 -23.65 -15.60 -2.40
CA VAL A 134 -23.57 -14.28 -1.75
C VAL A 134 -22.51 -14.24 -0.64
N HIS A 135 -22.21 -15.39 -0.01
CA HIS A 135 -21.20 -15.55 1.04
C HIS A 135 -19.89 -16.17 0.53
N ALA A 136 -19.78 -16.43 -0.77
CA ALA A 136 -18.59 -17.06 -1.34
C ALA A 136 -17.33 -16.26 -1.03
N ARG A 137 -16.21 -16.95 -0.80
CA ARG A 137 -14.90 -16.34 -0.53
C ARG A 137 -14.01 -16.41 -1.78
N GLY A 138 -13.51 -15.26 -2.21
CA GLY A 138 -12.62 -15.09 -3.35
C GLY A 138 -11.16 -14.81 -2.95
N GLY A 139 -10.45 -14.04 -3.77
CA GLY A 139 -9.11 -13.57 -3.43
C GLY A 139 -9.10 -12.81 -2.11
N ASP A 140 -8.02 -12.92 -1.32
CA ASP A 140 -7.90 -12.41 0.06
C ASP A 140 -9.02 -12.84 1.01
N GLY A 141 -9.86 -13.80 0.61
CA GLY A 141 -11.04 -14.21 1.36
C GLY A 141 -12.19 -13.18 1.33
N GLN A 142 -12.20 -12.30 0.35
CA GLN A 142 -13.26 -11.31 0.11
C GLN A 142 -14.60 -11.98 -0.19
N THR A 143 -15.70 -11.35 0.23
CA THR A 143 -17.03 -11.66 -0.28
C THR A 143 -17.34 -10.85 -1.55
N PRO A 144 -18.38 -11.20 -2.35
CA PRO A 144 -18.75 -10.41 -3.51
C PRO A 144 -19.03 -8.92 -3.20
N LEU A 145 -19.48 -8.60 -1.96
CA LEU A 145 -19.74 -7.22 -1.54
C LEU A 145 -18.47 -6.38 -1.41
N HIS A 146 -17.31 -6.98 -1.08
CA HIS A 146 -16.02 -6.27 -1.03
C HIS A 146 -15.59 -5.68 -2.38
N VAL A 147 -16.10 -6.23 -3.46
CA VAL A 147 -15.74 -5.84 -4.83
C VAL A 147 -16.91 -5.27 -5.62
N ALA A 148 -17.99 -4.86 -4.95
CA ALA A 148 -19.20 -4.33 -5.59
C ALA A 148 -18.88 -3.08 -6.43
N ALA A 149 -19.10 -3.19 -7.75
CA ALA A 149 -18.76 -2.13 -8.70
C ALA A 149 -19.60 -0.87 -8.58
N SER A 150 -20.83 -0.99 -8.06
CA SER A 150 -21.82 0.10 -8.05
C SER A 150 -22.91 -0.14 -7.01
N PRO A 151 -23.67 0.90 -6.62
CA PRO A 151 -24.79 0.77 -5.70
C PRO A 151 -25.80 -0.30 -6.10
N PRO A 152 -26.25 -0.45 -7.37
CA PRO A 152 -27.17 -1.54 -7.75
C PRO A 152 -26.61 -2.94 -7.53
N VAL A 153 -25.29 -3.14 -7.65
CA VAL A 153 -24.65 -4.42 -7.34
C VAL A 153 -24.68 -4.68 -5.83
N ALA A 154 -24.32 -3.67 -5.04
CA ALA A 154 -24.32 -3.77 -3.58
C ALA A 154 -25.75 -4.01 -3.03
N GLU A 155 -26.75 -3.31 -3.55
CA GLU A 155 -28.15 -3.53 -3.20
C GLU A 155 -28.59 -4.97 -3.51
N LEU A 156 -28.28 -5.46 -4.71
CA LEU A 156 -28.62 -6.83 -5.10
C LEU A 156 -27.99 -7.85 -4.13
N LEU A 157 -26.73 -7.66 -3.76
CA LEU A 157 -26.03 -8.55 -2.81
C LEU A 157 -26.65 -8.47 -1.41
N LEU A 158 -26.95 -7.27 -0.91
CA LEU A 158 -27.57 -7.07 0.41
C LEU A 158 -28.98 -7.66 0.46
N ASP A 159 -29.78 -7.50 -0.60
CA ASP A 159 -31.13 -8.05 -0.70
C ASP A 159 -31.11 -9.61 -0.75
N HIS A 160 -29.98 -10.21 -1.14
CA HIS A 160 -29.74 -11.65 -1.09
C HIS A 160 -29.05 -12.12 0.21
N GLY A 161 -28.91 -11.23 1.20
CA GLY A 161 -28.39 -11.59 2.52
C GLY A 161 -26.87 -11.48 2.67
N ALA A 162 -26.19 -10.67 1.85
CA ALA A 162 -24.77 -10.37 2.07
C ALA A 162 -24.55 -9.79 3.47
N GLU A 163 -23.56 -10.31 4.19
CA GLU A 163 -23.13 -9.73 5.46
C GLU A 163 -22.43 -8.40 5.20
N ILE A 164 -23.06 -7.29 5.63
CA ILE A 164 -22.62 -5.93 5.32
C ILE A 164 -21.21 -5.62 5.86
N ASP A 165 -20.86 -6.20 7.01
CA ASP A 165 -19.60 -6.02 7.71
C ASP A 165 -18.72 -7.30 7.71
N ALA A 166 -18.92 -8.19 6.73
CA ALA A 166 -18.08 -9.37 6.59
C ALA A 166 -16.60 -8.94 6.51
N LEU A 167 -15.74 -9.60 7.29
CA LEU A 167 -14.30 -9.37 7.21
C LEU A 167 -13.70 -10.29 6.14
N ASP A 168 -12.79 -9.77 5.33
CA ASP A 168 -11.91 -10.60 4.50
C ASP A 168 -10.86 -11.33 5.36
N VAL A 169 -10.10 -12.22 4.75
CA VAL A 169 -9.13 -13.06 5.49
C VAL A 169 -7.77 -12.40 5.60
N ASP A 170 -7.30 -11.68 4.57
CA ASP A 170 -5.95 -11.13 4.55
C ASP A 170 -5.84 -9.76 5.24
N HIS A 171 -6.89 -8.96 5.20
CA HIS A 171 -6.86 -7.60 5.75
C HIS A 171 -7.75 -7.40 6.97
N GLU A 172 -8.55 -8.41 7.34
CA GLU A 172 -9.54 -8.32 8.42
C GLU A 172 -10.40 -7.05 8.30
N SER A 173 -10.76 -6.69 7.07
CA SER A 173 -11.40 -5.44 6.70
C SER A 173 -12.78 -5.66 6.09
N THR A 174 -13.67 -4.68 6.25
CA THR A 174 -15.04 -4.73 5.74
C THR A 174 -15.15 -4.30 4.28
N PRO A 175 -16.26 -4.62 3.57
CA PRO A 175 -16.53 -4.11 2.23
C PRO A 175 -16.43 -2.58 2.14
N ALA A 176 -16.96 -1.86 3.14
CA ALA A 176 -16.89 -0.40 3.16
C ALA A 176 -15.46 0.13 3.22
N GLN A 177 -14.56 -0.52 3.97
CA GLN A 177 -13.14 -0.15 4.03
C GLN A 177 -12.40 -0.41 2.72
N TYR A 178 -12.75 -1.48 1.99
CA TYR A 178 -12.22 -1.75 0.66
C TYR A 178 -12.62 -0.71 -0.37
N LEU A 179 -13.87 -0.25 -0.32
CA LEU A 179 -14.49 0.55 -1.36
C LEU A 179 -14.37 2.06 -1.15
N VAL A 180 -13.95 2.53 0.04
CA VAL A 180 -13.96 3.95 0.39
C VAL A 180 -13.03 4.81 -0.47
N GLY A 181 -11.97 4.22 -1.04
CA GLY A 181 -11.00 4.94 -1.86
C GLY A 181 -11.55 5.40 -3.20
N ASP A 182 -12.35 4.57 -3.87
CA ASP A 182 -12.75 4.77 -5.26
C ASP A 182 -14.24 4.53 -5.56
N LYS A 183 -14.98 3.88 -4.65
CA LYS A 183 -16.40 3.54 -4.79
C LYS A 183 -17.26 4.20 -3.71
N GLN A 184 -17.05 5.50 -3.48
CA GLN A 184 -17.71 6.21 -2.38
C GLN A 184 -19.24 6.17 -2.43
N GLU A 185 -19.83 6.06 -3.63
CA GLU A 185 -21.28 5.92 -3.78
C GLU A 185 -21.78 4.60 -3.17
N VAL A 186 -21.03 3.52 -3.36
CA VAL A 186 -21.33 2.23 -2.72
C VAL A 186 -21.18 2.35 -1.22
N VAL A 187 -20.11 2.99 -0.74
CA VAL A 187 -19.89 3.16 0.71
C VAL A 187 -21.00 3.99 1.35
N ARG A 188 -21.47 5.07 0.70
CA ARG A 188 -22.64 5.84 1.19
C ARG A 188 -23.89 4.98 1.31
N LEU A 189 -24.13 4.08 0.36
CA LEU A 189 -25.20 3.11 0.45
C LEU A 189 -25.01 2.16 1.65
N LEU A 190 -23.79 1.62 1.83
CA LEU A 190 -23.50 0.74 2.97
C LEU A 190 -23.68 1.46 4.31
N VAL A 191 -23.24 2.71 4.43
CA VAL A 191 -23.48 3.55 5.62
C VAL A 191 -24.98 3.73 5.86
N ALA A 192 -25.77 4.06 4.82
CA ALA A 192 -27.21 4.20 4.93
C ALA A 192 -27.91 2.88 5.31
N ARG A 193 -27.30 1.73 4.99
CA ARG A 193 -27.78 0.38 5.37
C ARG A 193 -27.21 -0.08 6.72
N GLY A 194 -26.46 0.76 7.44
CA GLY A 194 -26.01 0.52 8.81
C GLY A 194 -24.72 -0.28 8.94
N CYS A 195 -23.78 -0.18 7.99
CA CYS A 195 -22.45 -0.77 8.14
C CYS A 195 -21.67 -0.08 9.27
N ARG A 196 -20.63 -0.77 9.77
CA ARG A 196 -19.67 -0.15 10.70
C ARG A 196 -18.96 1.03 10.05
N THR A 197 -18.83 2.09 10.82
CA THR A 197 -18.19 3.34 10.40
C THR A 197 -17.09 3.73 11.36
N ASP A 198 -16.11 4.46 10.85
CA ASP A 198 -15.06 5.10 11.62
C ASP A 198 -14.77 6.52 11.10
N LEU A 199 -13.91 7.25 11.81
CA LEU A 199 -13.65 8.65 11.48
C LEU A 199 -12.83 8.81 10.18
N LEU A 200 -12.03 7.81 9.79
CA LEU A 200 -11.33 7.81 8.50
C LEU A 200 -12.33 7.70 7.34
N MET A 201 -13.33 6.82 7.48
CA MET A 201 -14.42 6.67 6.51
C MET A 201 -15.26 7.94 6.42
N ALA A 202 -15.68 8.51 7.55
CA ALA A 202 -16.41 9.78 7.59
C ALA A 202 -15.62 10.91 6.93
N SER A 203 -14.30 10.94 7.15
CA SER A 203 -13.39 11.93 6.55
C SER A 203 -13.29 11.76 5.02
N ALA A 204 -13.15 10.54 4.52
CA ALA A 204 -13.10 10.27 3.09
C ALA A 204 -14.43 10.64 2.39
N LEU A 205 -15.56 10.29 3.02
CA LEU A 205 -16.88 10.60 2.49
C LEU A 205 -17.25 12.08 2.57
N GLY A 206 -16.61 12.84 3.46
CA GLY A 206 -16.99 14.23 3.75
C GLY A 206 -18.29 14.33 4.56
N ASP A 207 -18.59 13.30 5.35
CA ASP A 207 -19.79 13.23 6.18
C ASP A 207 -19.54 13.92 7.53
N VAL A 208 -19.90 15.22 7.59
CA VAL A 208 -19.66 16.08 8.76
C VAL A 208 -20.47 15.62 9.98
N ASP A 209 -21.69 15.16 9.74
CA ASP A 209 -22.59 14.76 10.83
C ASP A 209 -22.13 13.44 11.46
N LEU A 210 -21.76 12.47 10.64
CA LEU A 210 -21.13 11.23 11.10
C LEU A 210 -19.80 11.52 11.84
N ALA A 211 -18.95 12.39 11.29
CA ALA A 211 -17.68 12.75 11.91
C ALA A 211 -17.91 13.43 13.29
N ARG A 212 -18.91 14.30 13.38
CA ARG A 212 -19.29 14.97 14.65
C ARG A 212 -19.81 13.94 15.66
N GLU A 213 -20.71 13.06 15.27
CA GLU A 213 -21.25 12.01 16.12
C GLU A 213 -20.14 11.12 16.71
N LEU A 214 -19.21 10.68 15.85
CA LEU A 214 -18.08 9.85 16.27
C LEU A 214 -17.18 10.59 17.28
N LEU A 215 -16.86 11.87 17.02
CA LEU A 215 -16.01 12.69 17.90
C LEU A 215 -16.72 13.10 19.19
N ASP A 216 -18.03 13.26 19.19
CA ASP A 216 -18.83 13.53 20.42
C ASP A 216 -18.89 12.28 21.31
N ARG A 217 -18.91 11.09 20.72
CA ARG A 217 -18.87 9.80 21.43
C ARG A 217 -17.49 9.50 22.00
N ASP A 218 -16.45 9.72 21.20
CA ASP A 218 -15.05 9.50 21.61
C ASP A 218 -14.13 10.59 21.00
N PRO A 219 -13.80 11.64 21.77
CA PRO A 219 -12.88 12.69 21.31
C PRO A 219 -11.47 12.21 20.96
N ALA A 220 -11.03 11.03 21.46
CA ALA A 220 -9.71 10.49 21.17
C ALA A 220 -9.58 10.08 19.70
N LEU A 221 -10.70 9.79 19.01
CA LEU A 221 -10.73 9.45 17.59
C LEU A 221 -10.13 10.53 16.70
N VAL A 222 -10.02 11.78 17.15
CA VAL A 222 -9.35 12.84 16.39
C VAL A 222 -7.88 12.50 16.04
N ARG A 223 -7.29 11.55 16.77
CA ARG A 223 -5.93 11.03 16.56
C ARG A 223 -5.89 9.74 15.72
N ILE A 224 -7.02 9.25 15.24
CA ILE A 224 -7.09 8.02 14.44
C ILE A 224 -6.20 8.12 13.22
N ARG A 225 -5.52 7.04 12.91
CA ARG A 225 -4.68 6.91 11.71
C ARG A 225 -4.59 5.45 11.28
N VAL A 226 -4.14 5.26 10.07
CA VAL A 226 -4.00 3.93 9.45
C VAL A 226 -2.74 3.24 9.98
N ASP A 227 -2.84 2.62 11.14
CA ASP A 227 -1.75 1.82 11.73
C ASP A 227 -2.27 0.64 12.56
N HIS A 228 -1.36 -0.15 13.14
CA HIS A 228 -1.71 -1.32 13.94
C HIS A 228 -2.20 -0.98 15.36
N GLU A 229 -2.02 0.24 15.84
CA GLU A 229 -2.56 0.69 17.11
C GLU A 229 -4.08 0.88 17.03
N TRP A 230 -4.55 1.47 15.93
CA TRP A 230 -5.97 1.71 15.66
C TRP A 230 -6.68 0.55 14.96
N PHE A 231 -5.93 -0.23 14.16
CA PHE A 231 -6.43 -1.38 13.41
C PHE A 231 -5.53 -2.60 13.70
N PRO A 232 -5.62 -3.18 14.92
CA PRO A 232 -4.79 -4.32 15.30
C PRO A 232 -5.17 -5.56 14.51
N LYS A 233 -4.14 -6.33 14.10
CA LYS A 233 -4.35 -7.63 13.46
C LYS A 233 -4.67 -8.69 14.51
N THR A 234 -5.64 -9.55 14.23
CA THR A 234 -5.91 -10.75 15.05
C THR A 234 -5.13 -11.95 14.56
N ASN A 235 -4.93 -12.07 13.24
CA ASN A 235 -4.10 -13.11 12.64
C ASN A 235 -2.71 -12.54 12.25
N PRO A 236 -1.60 -13.08 12.79
CA PRO A 236 -0.25 -12.60 12.45
C PRO A 236 0.10 -12.68 10.95
N ARG A 237 -0.53 -13.58 10.19
CA ARG A 237 -0.31 -13.73 8.74
C ARG A 237 -0.96 -12.63 7.91
N CYS A 238 -1.95 -11.93 8.46
CA CYS A 238 -2.67 -10.87 7.74
C CYS A 238 -1.75 -9.73 7.34
N GLY A 239 -2.02 -9.11 6.18
CA GLY A 239 -1.36 -7.91 5.70
C GLY A 239 -1.62 -6.67 6.57
N GLY A 240 -2.68 -6.71 7.41
CA GLY A 240 -3.19 -5.56 8.17
C GLY A 240 -4.25 -4.80 7.39
N THR A 241 -4.92 -3.85 8.05
CA THR A 241 -6.10 -3.18 7.47
C THR A 241 -5.92 -2.74 6.02
N ILE A 242 -6.95 -2.95 5.20
CA ILE A 242 -6.96 -2.53 3.79
C ILE A 242 -6.81 -1.02 3.63
N TYR A 243 -7.07 -0.23 4.66
CA TYR A 243 -6.86 1.22 4.63
C TYR A 243 -5.42 1.62 4.30
N GLN A 244 -4.44 0.75 4.56
CA GLN A 244 -3.05 0.98 4.15
C GLN A 244 -2.92 1.22 2.64
N TRP A 245 -3.76 0.59 1.82
CA TRP A 245 -3.78 0.73 0.37
C TRP A 245 -4.86 1.69 -0.13
N THR A 246 -6.01 1.77 0.54
CA THR A 246 -7.11 2.65 0.11
C THR A 246 -6.96 4.09 0.60
N LEU A 247 -6.43 4.29 1.80
CA LEU A 247 -6.24 5.62 2.43
C LEU A 247 -4.78 6.00 2.67
N GLY A 248 -3.85 5.05 2.62
CA GLY A 248 -2.41 5.27 2.80
C GLY A 248 -1.92 4.95 4.22
N PHE A 249 -0.70 4.45 4.29
CA PHE A 249 -0.02 4.14 5.56
C PHE A 249 0.11 5.38 6.44
N TYR A 250 -0.24 5.26 7.71
CA TYR A 250 -0.17 6.31 8.74
C TYR A 250 -0.99 7.56 8.45
N SER A 251 -1.85 7.55 7.42
CA SER A 251 -2.73 8.67 7.13
C SER A 251 -3.70 8.90 8.28
N SER A 252 -3.79 10.14 8.75
CA SER A 252 -4.75 10.59 9.74
C SER A 252 -6.10 10.96 9.09
N ALA A 253 -7.12 11.14 9.92
CA ALA A 253 -8.41 11.66 9.45
C ALA A 253 -8.29 13.04 8.77
N HIS A 254 -7.35 13.89 9.21
CA HIS A 254 -7.08 15.20 8.60
C HIS A 254 -6.47 15.04 7.21
N GLU A 255 -5.44 14.20 7.06
CA GLU A 255 -4.80 13.91 5.76
C GLU A 255 -5.81 13.29 4.79
N VAL A 256 -6.68 12.38 5.27
CA VAL A 256 -7.75 11.80 4.46
C VAL A 256 -8.75 12.87 4.03
N ALA A 257 -9.23 13.72 4.93
CA ALA A 257 -10.15 14.81 4.59
C ALA A 257 -9.54 15.79 3.57
N GLN A 258 -8.25 16.11 3.69
CA GLN A 258 -7.53 16.93 2.71
C GLN A 258 -7.44 16.23 1.34
N ARG A 259 -7.01 14.95 1.31
CA ARG A 259 -6.82 14.16 0.09
C ARG A 259 -8.11 14.03 -0.74
N PHE A 260 -9.25 13.89 -0.06
CA PHE A 260 -10.55 13.77 -0.71
C PHE A 260 -11.29 15.09 -0.88
N ASP A 261 -10.63 16.23 -0.61
CA ASP A 261 -11.21 17.58 -0.71
C ASP A 261 -12.50 17.72 0.11
N ARG A 262 -12.38 17.53 1.43
CA ARG A 262 -13.47 17.59 2.40
C ARG A 262 -13.28 18.73 3.41
N PRO A 263 -13.33 20.01 2.98
CA PRO A 263 -12.94 21.13 3.83
C PRO A 263 -13.80 21.28 5.09
N ALA A 264 -15.08 20.93 5.04
CA ALA A 264 -15.96 21.04 6.20
C ALA A 264 -15.60 20.00 7.30
N VAL A 265 -15.27 18.76 6.91
CA VAL A 265 -14.77 17.74 7.86
C VAL A 265 -13.40 18.14 8.38
N LEU A 266 -12.50 18.61 7.51
CA LEU A 266 -11.17 19.06 7.89
C LEU A 266 -11.23 20.19 8.92
N GLN A 267 -12.13 21.16 8.75
CA GLN A 267 -12.34 22.23 9.72
C GLN A 267 -12.84 21.68 11.06
N LEU A 268 -13.84 20.79 11.04
CA LEU A 268 -14.34 20.14 12.26
C LEU A 268 -13.22 19.40 13.00
N LEU A 269 -12.35 18.67 12.29
CA LEU A 269 -11.23 17.95 12.86
C LEU A 269 -10.25 18.91 13.54
N PHE A 270 -9.88 20.03 12.91
CA PHE A 270 -9.03 21.04 13.53
C PHE A 270 -9.67 21.69 14.75
N ASP A 271 -10.98 21.98 14.71
CA ASP A 271 -11.70 22.56 15.84
C ASP A 271 -11.72 21.63 17.07
N ARG A 272 -11.76 20.32 16.81
CA ARG A 272 -11.76 19.27 17.86
C ARG A 272 -10.34 18.83 18.27
N SER A 273 -9.30 19.28 17.58
CA SER A 273 -7.92 18.91 17.85
C SER A 273 -7.31 19.76 18.96
N SER A 274 -6.50 19.13 19.83
CA SER A 274 -5.63 19.84 20.75
C SER A 274 -4.53 20.60 20.01
N PRO A 275 -3.95 21.66 20.61
CA PRO A 275 -2.89 22.42 19.94
C PRO A 275 -1.73 21.58 19.38
N PRO A 276 -1.16 20.56 20.10
CA PRO A 276 -0.15 19.69 19.52
C PRO A 276 -0.62 18.96 18.26
N VAL A 277 -1.84 18.41 18.25
CA VAL A 277 -2.38 17.70 17.09
C VAL A 277 -2.57 18.65 15.91
N ARG A 278 -3.05 19.88 16.13
CA ARG A 278 -3.17 20.89 15.07
C ARG A 278 -1.86 21.14 14.36
N LEU A 279 -0.77 21.34 15.12
CA LEU A 279 0.55 21.58 14.54
C LEU A 279 1.07 20.33 13.80
N VAL A 280 0.95 19.14 14.40
CA VAL A 280 1.32 17.86 13.76
C VAL A 280 0.64 17.74 12.40
N GLU A 281 -0.69 17.84 12.38
CA GLU A 281 -1.47 17.59 11.18
C GLU A 281 -1.27 18.67 10.11
N ALA A 282 -1.09 19.94 10.49
CA ALA A 282 -0.70 21.00 9.56
C ALA A 282 0.66 20.70 8.89
N CYS A 283 1.64 20.22 9.68
CA CYS A 283 2.94 19.79 9.13
C CYS A 283 2.80 18.59 8.20
N MET A 284 2.05 17.55 8.60
CA MET A 284 1.84 16.34 7.80
C MET A 284 1.19 16.65 6.45
N MET A 285 0.24 17.56 6.41
CA MET A 285 -0.42 18.04 5.20
C MET A 285 0.43 19.01 4.38
N GLY A 286 1.60 19.44 4.88
CA GLY A 286 2.46 20.42 4.23
C GLY A 286 1.87 21.84 4.21
N ASP A 287 0.90 22.14 5.08
CA ASP A 287 0.29 23.47 5.21
C ASP A 287 1.14 24.38 6.09
N ALA A 288 2.11 25.02 5.45
CA ALA A 288 3.06 25.91 6.13
C ALA A 288 2.39 27.13 6.78
N ALA A 289 1.28 27.61 6.23
CA ALA A 289 0.58 28.77 6.77
C ALA A 289 -0.12 28.42 8.10
N ARG A 290 -0.87 27.34 8.14
CA ARG A 290 -1.49 26.85 9.38
C ARG A 290 -0.46 26.41 10.41
N ALA A 291 0.59 25.70 9.98
CA ALA A 291 1.66 25.29 10.88
C ALA A 291 2.35 26.50 11.53
N GLY A 292 2.60 27.59 10.75
CA GLY A 292 3.13 28.84 11.26
C GLY A 292 2.24 29.46 12.34
N GLN A 293 0.94 29.61 12.03
CA GLN A 293 -0.03 30.16 12.96
C GLN A 293 -0.09 29.36 14.26
N PHE A 294 -0.18 28.01 14.20
CA PHE A 294 -0.27 27.20 15.41
C PHE A 294 1.02 27.20 16.24
N ALA A 295 2.18 27.33 15.61
CA ALA A 295 3.45 27.46 16.31
C ALA A 295 3.61 28.84 16.98
N GLU A 296 3.12 29.92 16.37
CA GLU A 296 3.10 31.27 16.95
C GLU A 296 2.16 31.33 18.15
N ASP A 297 1.00 30.70 18.07
CA ASP A 297 0.01 30.64 19.16
C ASP A 297 0.54 29.87 20.40
N ALA A 298 1.49 28.94 20.20
CA ALA A 298 2.06 28.12 21.27
C ALA A 298 3.55 27.78 21.03
N PRO A 299 4.50 28.69 21.31
CA PRO A 299 5.93 28.52 20.96
C PRO A 299 6.60 27.29 21.58
N ASP A 300 6.14 26.81 22.72
CA ASP A 300 6.71 25.62 23.41
C ASP A 300 5.97 24.31 23.11
N ILE A 301 5.09 24.31 22.11
CA ILE A 301 4.17 23.22 21.83
C ILE A 301 4.87 21.88 21.56
N VAL A 302 6.02 21.90 20.83
CA VAL A 302 6.78 20.68 20.51
C VAL A 302 7.34 20.02 21.77
N ARG A 303 7.71 20.80 22.78
CA ARG A 303 8.17 20.28 24.09
C ARG A 303 7.06 19.59 24.87
N GLN A 304 5.82 20.01 24.67
CA GLN A 304 4.63 19.45 25.33
C GLN A 304 4.05 18.22 24.61
N MET A 305 4.56 17.87 23.43
CA MET A 305 4.10 16.72 22.66
C MET A 305 4.40 15.41 23.39
N ASN A 306 3.45 14.48 23.30
CA ASN A 306 3.68 13.08 23.68
C ASN A 306 4.54 12.35 22.65
N ASP A 307 4.95 11.12 22.96
CA ASP A 307 5.80 10.32 22.06
C ASP A 307 5.10 9.97 20.74
N GLY A 308 3.77 9.80 20.74
CA GLY A 308 2.98 9.56 19.55
C GLY A 308 3.03 10.75 18.57
N ASP A 309 2.89 11.98 19.11
CA ASP A 309 2.98 13.22 18.32
C ASP A 309 4.39 13.43 17.77
N ARG A 310 5.43 13.18 18.59
CA ARG A 310 6.82 13.27 18.15
C ARG A 310 7.17 12.27 17.07
N ARG A 311 6.59 11.05 17.15
CA ARG A 311 6.82 9.96 16.18
C ARG A 311 6.36 10.32 14.78
N ARG A 312 5.45 11.27 14.61
CA ARG A 312 4.92 11.66 13.28
C ARG A 312 6.00 12.10 12.28
N ILE A 313 7.15 12.59 12.73
CA ILE A 313 8.28 12.89 11.82
C ILE A 313 8.84 11.60 11.18
N VAL A 314 8.80 10.47 11.90
CA VAL A 314 9.24 9.17 11.34
C VAL A 314 8.22 8.69 10.32
N ASP A 315 6.91 8.84 10.60
CA ASP A 315 5.84 8.48 9.67
C ASP A 315 5.93 9.31 8.39
N ALA A 316 6.19 10.63 8.52
CA ALA A 316 6.42 11.53 7.40
C ALA A 316 7.63 11.09 6.55
N ALA A 317 8.75 10.76 7.19
CA ALA A 317 9.95 10.28 6.50
C ALA A 317 9.69 8.94 5.79
N ARG A 318 9.00 7.99 6.45
CA ARG A 318 8.61 6.70 5.88
C ARG A 318 7.73 6.86 4.63
N ASN A 319 6.80 7.80 4.66
CA ASN A 319 5.93 8.10 3.53
C ASN A 319 6.61 8.99 2.47
N ASN A 320 7.91 9.24 2.59
CA ASN A 320 8.70 10.11 1.73
C ASN A 320 8.15 11.55 1.63
N ASN A 321 7.49 12.03 2.69
CA ASN A 321 6.92 13.37 2.76
C ASN A 321 7.98 14.38 3.25
N ALA A 322 8.90 14.76 2.34
CA ALA A 322 9.99 15.70 2.64
C ALA A 322 9.48 17.06 3.14
N ARG A 323 8.33 17.53 2.63
CA ARG A 323 7.75 18.80 3.06
C ARG A 323 7.29 18.77 4.52
N ALA A 324 6.66 17.69 4.94
CA ALA A 324 6.28 17.52 6.35
C ALA A 324 7.52 17.47 7.25
N VAL A 325 8.52 16.69 6.88
CA VAL A 325 9.79 16.60 7.63
C VAL A 325 10.44 17.98 7.75
N SER A 326 10.56 18.74 6.66
CA SER A 326 11.14 20.10 6.67
C SER A 326 10.37 21.06 7.59
N LEU A 327 9.02 21.03 7.56
CA LEU A 327 8.20 21.83 8.46
C LEU A 327 8.40 21.45 9.93
N MET A 328 8.39 20.15 10.24
CA MET A 328 8.58 19.64 11.59
C MET A 328 9.96 20.07 12.14
N LEU A 329 11.02 19.93 11.33
CA LEU A 329 12.37 20.37 11.72
C LEU A 329 12.43 21.87 11.99
N ARG A 330 11.74 22.68 11.19
CA ARG A 330 11.64 24.13 11.40
C ARG A 330 11.09 24.50 12.79
N TYR A 331 10.16 23.71 13.30
CA TYR A 331 9.55 23.92 14.62
C TYR A 331 10.24 23.15 15.75
N GLY A 332 11.40 22.55 15.49
CA GLY A 332 12.25 21.94 16.50
C GLY A 332 11.86 20.50 16.90
N TRP A 333 11.28 19.74 15.97
CA TRP A 333 11.07 18.31 16.21
C TRP A 333 12.38 17.57 16.44
N PRO A 334 12.42 16.60 17.38
CA PRO A 334 13.60 15.78 17.59
C PRO A 334 13.83 14.82 16.42
N VAL A 335 15.08 14.63 16.03
CA VAL A 335 15.51 13.81 14.87
C VAL A 335 15.91 12.38 15.22
N ASP A 336 15.98 12.05 16.51
CA ASP A 336 16.39 10.75 17.05
C ASP A 336 15.18 9.85 17.42
N VAL A 337 13.97 10.32 17.14
CA VAL A 337 12.73 9.61 17.39
C VAL A 337 12.71 8.29 16.62
N ARG A 338 12.16 7.26 17.26
CA ARG A 338 12.06 5.90 16.71
C ARG A 338 10.62 5.55 16.33
N GLY A 339 10.44 5.04 15.09
CA GLY A 339 9.15 4.54 14.58
C GLY A 339 9.16 3.06 14.26
N GLN A 340 8.54 2.68 13.16
CA GLN A 340 8.54 1.30 12.66
C GLN A 340 9.98 0.79 12.50
N HIS A 341 10.23 -0.49 12.82
CA HIS A 341 11.56 -1.11 12.86
C HIS A 341 12.53 -0.45 13.85
N ARG A 342 12.04 0.38 14.78
CA ARG A 342 12.86 1.27 15.60
C ARG A 342 13.83 2.16 14.78
N ALA A 343 13.48 2.39 13.52
CA ALA A 343 14.20 3.25 12.60
C ALA A 343 13.97 4.74 12.92
N THR A 344 14.99 5.58 12.65
CA THR A 344 14.89 7.05 12.74
C THR A 344 14.39 7.63 11.42
N PRO A 345 13.99 8.92 11.37
CA PRO A 345 13.68 9.59 10.11
C PRO A 345 14.82 9.49 9.07
N LEU A 346 16.08 9.51 9.52
CA LEU A 346 17.23 9.41 8.62
C LEU A 346 17.36 8.04 7.94
N HIS A 347 16.97 6.94 8.62
CA HIS A 347 16.92 5.62 7.99
C HIS A 347 15.95 5.62 6.80
N TRP A 348 14.74 6.14 6.99
CA TRP A 348 13.72 6.18 5.95
C TRP A 348 14.11 7.09 4.78
N ALA A 349 14.65 8.28 5.08
CA ALA A 349 15.17 9.19 4.04
C ALA A 349 16.25 8.51 3.19
N ALA A 350 17.13 7.76 3.84
CA ALA A 350 18.20 6.98 3.20
C ALA A 350 17.65 5.81 2.37
N PHE A 351 16.68 5.05 2.92
CA PHE A 351 16.01 3.95 2.22
C PHE A 351 15.28 4.38 0.94
N HIS A 352 14.76 5.60 0.92
CA HIS A 352 14.11 6.16 -0.27
C HIS A 352 15.07 6.78 -1.28
N GLY A 353 16.34 6.92 -0.95
CA GLY A 353 17.29 7.65 -1.79
C GLY A 353 16.86 9.11 -1.97
N ASN A 354 16.44 9.78 -0.88
CA ASN A 354 15.97 11.16 -0.90
C ASN A 354 17.06 12.10 -0.32
N PRO A 355 17.96 12.64 -1.15
CA PRO A 355 19.07 13.46 -0.68
C PRO A 355 18.65 14.80 -0.06
N GLU A 356 17.48 15.35 -0.46
CA GLU A 356 16.97 16.59 0.13
C GLU A 356 16.55 16.35 1.58
N MET A 357 15.78 15.31 1.83
CA MET A 357 15.34 14.96 3.19
C MET A 357 16.54 14.56 4.06
N VAL A 358 17.51 13.81 3.51
CA VAL A 358 18.76 13.48 4.21
C VAL A 358 19.49 14.76 4.63
N ARG A 359 19.65 15.72 3.74
CA ARG A 359 20.33 17.00 4.02
C ARG A 359 19.65 17.79 5.14
N GLU A 360 18.32 17.87 5.11
CA GLU A 360 17.54 18.55 6.15
C GLU A 360 17.72 17.88 7.52
N LEU A 361 17.64 16.55 7.56
CA LEU A 361 17.81 15.78 8.80
C LEU A 361 19.23 15.88 9.36
N LEU A 362 20.25 15.88 8.49
CA LEU A 362 21.65 16.07 8.90
C LEU A 362 21.91 17.46 9.51
N ARG A 363 21.26 18.51 8.99
CA ARG A 363 21.30 19.85 9.60
C ARG A 363 20.72 19.87 11.01
N GLY A 364 19.75 18.98 11.28
CA GLY A 364 19.18 18.77 12.61
C GLY A 364 20.03 17.89 13.53
N ASN A 365 21.27 17.52 13.15
CA ASN A 365 22.15 16.61 13.89
C ASN A 365 21.58 15.20 14.08
N SER A 366 20.93 14.63 13.07
CA SER A 366 20.47 13.24 13.09
C SER A 366 21.62 12.26 13.38
N PRO A 367 21.39 11.24 14.24
CA PRO A 367 22.45 10.27 14.58
C PRO A 367 22.78 9.39 13.37
N LEU A 368 23.99 9.52 12.83
CA LEU A 368 24.47 8.81 11.63
C LEU A 368 24.60 7.31 11.84
N GLU A 369 25.05 6.87 13.02
CA GLU A 369 25.32 5.47 13.36
C GLU A 369 24.18 4.85 14.20
N ALA A 370 23.02 5.49 14.22
CA ALA A 370 21.85 4.88 14.86
C ALA A 370 21.52 3.55 14.17
N ARG A 371 21.29 2.52 14.97
CA ARG A 371 20.89 1.20 14.46
C ARG A 371 19.39 1.00 14.64
N ASP A 372 18.74 0.42 13.61
CA ASP A 372 17.35 -0.01 13.72
C ASP A 372 17.22 -1.24 14.63
N GLY A 373 15.98 -1.65 14.92
CA GLY A 373 15.74 -2.74 15.87
C GLY A 373 15.59 -4.12 15.25
N ASP A 374 15.31 -4.20 13.94
CA ASP A 374 14.99 -5.45 13.28
C ASP A 374 16.17 -6.02 12.47
N TYR A 375 17.00 -5.16 11.92
CA TYR A 375 18.09 -5.53 11.00
C TYR A 375 19.47 -5.10 11.48
N ASP A 376 19.55 -4.39 12.61
CA ASP A 376 20.78 -3.78 13.13
C ASP A 376 21.50 -2.89 12.09
N GLY A 377 20.71 -2.31 11.17
CA GLY A 377 21.20 -1.48 10.06
C GLY A 377 21.36 -0.03 10.44
N THR A 378 22.38 0.64 9.88
CA THR A 378 22.55 2.09 9.96
C THR A 378 21.80 2.79 8.82
N PRO A 379 21.57 4.12 8.85
CA PRO A 379 21.04 4.86 7.71
C PRO A 379 21.80 4.61 6.40
N LEU A 380 23.13 4.53 6.44
CA LEU A 380 23.94 4.18 5.27
C LEU A 380 23.65 2.75 4.77
N GLY A 381 23.51 1.78 5.68
CA GLY A 381 23.09 0.42 5.36
C GLY A 381 21.70 0.37 4.69
N TRP A 382 20.77 1.19 5.16
CA TRP A 382 19.44 1.32 4.57
C TRP A 382 19.47 1.95 3.17
N ALA A 383 20.36 2.93 2.90
CA ALA A 383 20.55 3.48 1.56
C ALA A 383 21.07 2.41 0.57
N ILE A 384 22.06 1.62 1.00
CA ILE A 384 22.63 0.53 0.19
C ILE A 384 21.52 -0.49 -0.15
N HIS A 385 20.80 -0.98 0.86
CA HIS A 385 19.70 -1.93 0.67
C HIS A 385 18.56 -1.34 -0.18
N GLY A 386 18.16 -0.11 0.09
CA GLY A 386 17.08 0.61 -0.61
C GLY A 386 17.36 0.80 -2.09
N SER A 387 18.64 0.93 -2.48
CA SER A 387 19.04 1.10 -3.89
C SER A 387 18.75 -0.12 -4.78
N GLU A 388 18.52 -1.29 -4.19
CA GLU A 388 18.19 -2.53 -4.91
C GLU A 388 16.78 -3.03 -4.58
N ASN A 389 16.28 -2.77 -3.37
CA ASN A 389 15.06 -3.38 -2.83
C ASN A 389 14.04 -2.34 -2.33
N GLY A 390 14.35 -1.05 -2.44
CA GLY A 390 13.50 0.03 -1.96
C GLY A 390 12.29 0.30 -2.87
N TRP A 391 11.34 1.05 -2.34
CA TRP A 391 10.13 1.43 -3.09
C TRP A 391 10.41 2.42 -4.21
N PHE A 392 11.55 3.13 -4.15
CA PHE A 392 11.95 4.16 -5.10
C PHE A 392 13.25 3.82 -5.86
N VAL A 393 13.54 2.53 -6.07
CA VAL A 393 14.74 2.07 -6.79
C VAL A 393 14.95 2.78 -8.14
N LYS A 394 13.85 3.09 -8.85
CA LYS A 394 13.90 3.72 -10.17
C LYS A 394 14.00 5.25 -10.14
N THR A 395 13.62 5.89 -9.04
CA THR A 395 13.45 7.35 -8.94
C THR A 395 14.27 8.00 -7.82
N GLY A 396 14.74 7.22 -6.85
CA GLY A 396 15.59 7.71 -5.77
C GLY A 396 17.04 7.98 -6.23
N ASP A 397 17.63 9.05 -5.74
CA ASP A 397 19.05 9.35 -5.96
C ASP A 397 19.89 8.79 -4.82
N TYR A 398 20.15 7.49 -4.90
CA TYR A 398 20.92 6.76 -3.89
C TYR A 398 22.42 7.13 -3.91
N GLY A 399 22.96 7.52 -5.08
CA GLY A 399 24.33 7.99 -5.18
C GLY A 399 24.58 9.26 -4.38
N ALA A 400 23.76 10.29 -4.59
CA ALA A 400 23.82 11.53 -3.82
C ALA A 400 23.49 11.31 -2.33
N THR A 401 22.53 10.43 -2.02
CA THR A 401 22.18 10.08 -0.63
C THR A 401 23.37 9.48 0.11
N VAL A 402 24.06 8.51 -0.47
CA VAL A 402 25.25 7.88 0.11
C VAL A 402 26.38 8.89 0.25
N ALA A 403 26.61 9.72 -0.76
CA ALA A 403 27.64 10.77 -0.71
C ALA A 403 27.41 11.73 0.48
N LEU A 404 26.19 12.22 0.68
CA LEU A 404 25.83 13.10 1.79
C LEU A 404 26.05 12.45 3.17
N LEU A 405 25.69 11.17 3.32
CA LEU A 405 25.92 10.45 4.57
C LEU A 405 27.40 10.29 4.87
N LEU A 406 28.22 9.98 3.86
CA LEU A 406 29.68 9.86 4.00
C LEU A 406 30.34 11.20 4.27
N GLU A 407 29.92 12.28 3.60
CA GLU A 407 30.38 13.65 3.86
C GLU A 407 30.07 14.10 5.28
N ALA A 408 28.93 13.66 5.83
CA ALA A 408 28.54 13.90 7.21
C ALA A 408 29.35 13.07 8.24
N GLY A 409 30.11 12.08 7.79
CA GLY A 409 30.96 11.24 8.64
C GLY A 409 30.44 9.86 8.93
N ALA A 410 29.45 9.35 8.17
CA ALA A 410 28.98 7.98 8.33
C ALA A 410 30.13 6.97 8.08
N GLU A 411 30.20 5.93 8.93
CA GLU A 411 31.21 4.87 8.82
C GLU A 411 31.01 4.03 7.55
N ARG A 412 32.07 3.93 6.73
CA ARG A 412 32.04 3.08 5.55
C ARG A 412 32.02 1.61 5.95
N PRO A 413 31.11 0.77 5.40
CA PRO A 413 31.15 -0.66 5.64
C PRO A 413 32.45 -1.27 5.11
N ALA A 414 33.05 -2.21 5.87
CA ALA A 414 34.32 -2.87 5.52
C ALA A 414 34.22 -3.60 4.17
N GLU A 415 33.08 -4.22 3.91
CA GLU A 415 32.79 -4.89 2.64
C GLU A 415 31.44 -4.41 2.08
N VAL A 416 31.42 -4.12 0.76
CA VAL A 416 30.20 -3.78 0.04
C VAL A 416 30.01 -4.74 -1.11
N THR A 417 29.19 -5.74 -0.88
CA THR A 417 28.83 -6.75 -1.90
C THR A 417 27.50 -6.43 -2.59
N ARG A 418 26.76 -5.43 -2.10
CA ARG A 418 25.41 -5.03 -2.53
C ARG A 418 25.36 -3.55 -2.85
N GLY A 419 24.24 -3.13 -3.45
CA GLY A 419 23.98 -1.75 -3.81
C GLY A 419 24.07 -1.51 -5.31
N SER A 420 23.28 -0.54 -5.79
CA SER A 420 23.30 -0.13 -7.19
C SER A 420 24.68 0.37 -7.64
N TYR A 421 24.89 0.49 -8.95
CA TYR A 421 26.14 1.04 -9.49
C TYR A 421 26.46 2.42 -8.89
N ALA A 422 25.48 3.33 -8.85
CA ALA A 422 25.67 4.69 -8.27
C ALA A 422 26.10 4.65 -6.80
N VAL A 423 25.56 3.71 -6.02
CA VAL A 423 25.95 3.50 -4.61
C VAL A 423 27.38 3.00 -4.51
N ARG A 424 27.76 1.99 -5.31
CA ARG A 424 29.15 1.47 -5.30
C ARG A 424 30.16 2.53 -5.72
N ALA A 425 29.82 3.34 -6.73
CA ALA A 425 30.65 4.47 -7.16
C ALA A 425 30.84 5.51 -6.01
N ALA A 426 29.75 5.91 -5.34
CA ALA A 426 29.82 6.83 -4.19
C ALA A 426 30.64 6.28 -3.03
N LEU A 427 30.65 4.94 -2.84
CA LEU A 427 31.49 4.27 -1.86
C LEU A 427 32.97 4.13 -2.29
N GLY A 428 33.35 4.59 -3.51
CA GLY A 428 34.71 4.50 -4.01
C GLY A 428 35.15 3.06 -4.37
N ARG A 429 34.21 2.22 -4.78
CA ARG A 429 34.44 0.83 -5.17
C ARG A 429 33.89 0.57 -6.58
N GLU A 430 34.52 1.22 -7.56
CA GLU A 430 34.34 0.88 -8.97
C GLU A 430 35.14 -0.38 -9.31
N ARG A 431 34.55 -1.56 -9.13
CA ARG A 431 34.96 -2.80 -9.85
C ARG A 431 33.77 -3.73 -9.98
#